data_add810a4831a59a1077bb0433773a692
#
_entry.id   add810a4831a59a1077bb0433773a692
#
_cell.length_a   1.000
_cell.length_b   1.000
_cell.length_c   1.000
_cell.angle_alpha   90.00
_cell.angle_beta   90.00
_cell.angle_gamma   90.00
#
_symmetry.space_group_name_H-M   'P 1'
#
loop_
_entity.id
_entity.type
_entity.pdbx_description
1 polymer ?
#
loop_
_entity_poly.entity_id
_entity_poly.type
_entity_poly.pdbx_seq_one_letter_code
_entity_poly.pdbx_strand_id
1 'polypeptide(L)'
;PMRTISLILLAALVFTGCAPDKSAEKKAAAPAAPVKQPELYKVKFATAKGDFVIEVHRDWAPRGADQFFELVQARFYDGVRFHRVVRGFVCQFGINGNPKTQQLWGSGGIPDDPVKQTNKRGTISYAKLGPHSRTTQVFINLADNAILDTTGFAPFGQVVEGMEVVSKLYFAYGEVAPRGGGPDPARAPADGAAGA
;
A
#
# COMPACT_ATOMS: atom_id res chain seq x y z
N PRO A 1 -21.69 -84.31 -16.26
CA PRO A 1 -21.32 -83.04 -15.77
C PRO A 1 -20.65 -82.23 -16.86
N MET A 2 -21.45 -81.35 -17.44
CA MET A 2 -20.99 -80.54 -18.58
C MET A 2 -20.65 -79.15 -18.09
N ARG A 3 -19.47 -78.68 -18.39
CA ARG A 3 -19.01 -77.34 -18.11
C ARG A 3 -19.47 -76.41 -19.22
N THR A 4 -20.28 -75.45 -18.91
CA THR A 4 -20.63 -74.34 -19.79
C THR A 4 -19.67 -73.18 -19.56
N ILE A 5 -18.96 -72.82 -20.61
CA ILE A 5 -18.03 -71.66 -20.66
C ILE A 5 -18.89 -70.47 -21.07
N SER A 6 -19.03 -69.49 -20.17
CA SER A 6 -19.70 -68.24 -20.45
C SER A 6 -18.71 -67.19 -20.90
N LEU A 7 -18.86 -66.73 -22.13
CA LEU A 7 -18.00 -65.69 -22.76
C LEU A 7 -18.49 -64.32 -22.32
N ILE A 8 -17.72 -63.62 -21.51
CA ILE A 8 -18.03 -62.25 -21.09
C ILE A 8 -17.37 -61.29 -22.09
N LEU A 9 -18.23 -60.57 -22.81
CA LEU A 9 -17.85 -59.52 -23.74
C LEU A 9 -17.52 -58.27 -22.96
N LEU A 10 -16.27 -57.85 -22.95
CA LEU A 10 -15.76 -56.66 -22.26
C LEU A 10 -15.92 -55.45 -23.22
N ALA A 11 -16.91 -54.62 -22.98
CA ALA A 11 -17.10 -53.36 -23.69
C ALA A 11 -16.13 -52.30 -23.09
N ALA A 12 -15.16 -51.87 -23.87
CA ALA A 12 -14.26 -50.77 -23.50
C ALA A 12 -14.99 -49.44 -23.70
N LEU A 13 -15.35 -48.78 -22.62
CA LEU A 13 -15.75 -47.36 -22.63
C LEU A 13 -14.52 -46.50 -22.75
N VAL A 14 -14.36 -45.82 -23.87
CA VAL A 14 -13.36 -44.77 -24.06
C VAL A 14 -13.86 -43.51 -23.40
N PHE A 15 -13.33 -43.18 -22.20
CA PHE A 15 -13.53 -41.86 -21.57
C PHE A 15 -12.55 -40.90 -22.23
N THR A 16 -13.02 -40.05 -23.11
CA THR A 16 -12.29 -38.84 -23.53
C THR A 16 -12.27 -37.87 -22.37
N GLY A 17 -11.19 -37.94 -21.57
CA GLY A 17 -10.92 -36.97 -20.50
C GLY A 17 -10.57 -35.60 -21.09
N CYS A 18 -11.48 -34.64 -20.91
CA CYS A 18 -11.17 -33.24 -21.13
C CYS A 18 -10.14 -32.80 -20.08
N ALA A 19 -8.91 -32.56 -20.49
CA ALA A 19 -7.88 -32.04 -19.60
C ALA A 19 -8.21 -30.57 -19.28
N PRO A 20 -8.13 -30.13 -17.99
CA PRO A 20 -8.27 -28.72 -17.67
C PRO A 20 -7.06 -27.95 -18.22
N ASP A 21 -7.38 -26.89 -18.98
CA ASP A 21 -6.43 -25.92 -19.50
C ASP A 21 -5.64 -25.27 -18.34
N LYS A 22 -4.33 -25.60 -18.27
CA LYS A 22 -3.38 -25.04 -17.30
C LYS A 22 -2.71 -23.75 -17.78
N SER A 23 -3.36 -22.96 -18.64
CA SER A 23 -2.76 -21.75 -19.20
C SER A 23 -3.13 -20.45 -18.48
N ALA A 24 -3.25 -20.47 -17.16
CA ALA A 24 -3.42 -19.22 -16.37
C ALA A 24 -2.58 -19.21 -15.09
N GLU A 25 -1.43 -19.86 -15.07
CA GLU A 25 -0.45 -19.63 -14.03
C GLU A 25 0.34 -18.37 -14.38
N LYS A 26 -0.18 -17.22 -13.95
CA LYS A 26 0.48 -15.91 -14.07
C LYS A 26 1.82 -16.02 -13.34
N LYS A 27 2.87 -16.25 -14.12
CA LYS A 27 4.27 -16.29 -13.73
C LYS A 27 4.54 -15.13 -12.77
N ALA A 28 4.75 -15.42 -11.49
CA ALA A 28 5.28 -14.46 -10.54
C ALA A 28 6.59 -13.93 -11.16
N ALA A 29 6.61 -12.64 -11.46
CA ALA A 29 7.79 -12.02 -12.02
C ALA A 29 8.94 -12.22 -11.05
N ALA A 30 10.03 -12.81 -11.53
CA ALA A 30 11.31 -12.87 -10.82
C ALA A 30 11.69 -11.44 -10.41
N PRO A 31 12.40 -11.24 -9.26
CA PRO A 31 12.84 -9.92 -8.87
C PRO A 31 13.64 -9.30 -10.02
N ALA A 32 13.12 -8.22 -10.59
CA ALA A 32 13.82 -7.45 -11.60
C ALA A 32 15.15 -7.00 -11.00
N ALA A 33 16.20 -6.95 -11.83
CA ALA A 33 17.48 -6.38 -11.44
C ALA A 33 17.27 -5.02 -10.72
N PRO A 34 18.08 -4.65 -9.72
CA PRO A 34 17.87 -3.44 -8.95
C PRO A 34 17.75 -2.24 -9.89
N VAL A 35 16.54 -1.76 -10.06
CA VAL A 35 16.26 -0.55 -10.85
C VAL A 35 16.90 0.58 -10.05
N LYS A 36 17.90 1.25 -10.63
CA LYS A 36 18.48 2.46 -10.00
C LYS A 36 17.35 3.45 -9.79
N GLN A 37 17.05 3.73 -8.55
CA GLN A 37 15.94 4.59 -8.20
C GLN A 37 16.27 6.04 -8.55
N PRO A 38 15.31 6.79 -9.13
CA PRO A 38 15.58 8.17 -9.54
C PRO A 38 15.77 9.08 -8.32
N GLU A 39 16.63 10.08 -8.45
CA GLU A 39 16.86 11.07 -7.38
C GLU A 39 15.66 12.00 -7.18
N LEU A 40 14.89 12.22 -8.25
CA LEU A 40 13.67 13.03 -8.26
C LEU A 40 12.62 12.34 -9.14
N TYR A 41 11.40 12.19 -8.65
CA TYR A 41 10.30 11.65 -9.44
C TYR A 41 8.94 12.14 -8.94
N LYS A 42 7.93 12.01 -9.80
CA LYS A 42 6.57 12.40 -9.49
C LYS A 42 5.63 11.20 -9.50
N VAL A 43 4.72 11.19 -8.55
CA VAL A 43 3.65 10.17 -8.45
C VAL A 43 2.31 10.86 -8.45
N LYS A 44 1.47 10.52 -9.44
CA LYS A 44 0.10 11.00 -9.52
C LYS A 44 -0.84 10.06 -8.80
N PHE A 45 -1.61 10.59 -7.89
CA PHE A 45 -2.69 9.90 -7.21
C PHE A 45 -4.04 10.35 -7.78
N ALA A 46 -4.76 9.43 -8.42
CA ALA A 46 -6.13 9.64 -8.87
C ALA A 46 -7.09 9.22 -7.77
N THR A 47 -7.90 10.15 -7.27
CA THR A 47 -8.87 9.88 -6.20
C THR A 47 -10.29 10.26 -6.60
N ALA A 48 -11.28 9.76 -5.85
CA ALA A 48 -12.68 10.13 -6.06
C ALA A 48 -12.98 11.64 -5.83
N LYS A 49 -12.04 12.38 -5.24
CA LYS A 49 -12.15 13.83 -4.99
C LYS A 49 -11.35 14.68 -5.97
N GLY A 50 -10.66 14.04 -6.91
CA GLY A 50 -9.75 14.65 -7.88
C GLY A 50 -8.33 14.09 -7.78
N ASP A 51 -7.45 14.62 -8.58
CA ASP A 51 -6.07 14.17 -8.68
C ASP A 51 -5.14 15.09 -7.86
N PHE A 52 -4.06 14.51 -7.35
CA PHE A 52 -2.95 15.27 -6.80
C PHE A 52 -1.62 14.61 -7.17
N VAL A 53 -0.54 15.38 -7.17
CA VAL A 53 0.80 14.92 -7.55
C VAL A 53 1.75 15.15 -6.39
N ILE A 54 2.46 14.08 -6.03
CA ILE A 54 3.58 14.12 -5.06
C ILE A 54 4.87 14.11 -5.85
N GLU A 55 5.75 15.07 -5.58
CA GLU A 55 7.14 15.08 -6.01
C GLU A 55 8.00 14.52 -4.89
N VAL A 56 8.77 13.48 -5.19
CA VAL A 56 9.62 12.76 -4.24
C VAL A 56 11.07 13.15 -4.46
N HIS A 57 11.73 13.51 -3.38
CA HIS A 57 13.13 13.94 -3.32
C HIS A 57 13.96 12.91 -2.56
N ARG A 58 14.73 12.11 -3.26
CA ARG A 58 15.53 11.05 -2.66
C ARG A 58 16.60 11.57 -1.70
N ASP A 59 17.16 12.74 -1.98
CA ASP A 59 18.16 13.40 -1.14
C ASP A 59 17.62 13.87 0.23
N TRP A 60 16.30 14.05 0.36
CA TRP A 60 15.68 14.43 1.64
C TRP A 60 15.69 13.27 2.63
N ALA A 61 15.23 12.10 2.19
CA ALA A 61 15.14 10.89 3.00
C ALA A 61 15.25 9.64 2.10
N PRO A 62 16.49 9.22 1.76
CA PRO A 62 16.73 8.22 0.71
C PRO A 62 16.04 6.89 0.96
N ARG A 63 16.05 6.37 2.19
CA ARG A 63 15.40 5.08 2.49
C ARG A 63 13.89 5.14 2.36
N GLY A 64 13.29 6.26 2.82
CA GLY A 64 11.85 6.50 2.66
C GLY A 64 11.46 6.67 1.19
N ALA A 65 12.21 7.43 0.40
CA ALA A 65 11.97 7.62 -1.02
C ALA A 65 12.10 6.32 -1.81
N ASP A 66 13.12 5.50 -1.50
CA ASP A 66 13.35 4.20 -2.12
C ASP A 66 12.19 3.23 -1.84
N GLN A 67 11.79 3.09 -0.58
CA GLN A 67 10.63 2.28 -0.18
C GLN A 67 9.33 2.74 -0.87
N PHE A 68 9.12 4.05 -0.94
CA PHE A 68 7.93 4.59 -1.60
C PHE A 68 7.91 4.29 -3.09
N PHE A 69 9.06 4.39 -3.76
CA PHE A 69 9.21 4.03 -5.16
C PHE A 69 8.83 2.56 -5.40
N GLU A 70 9.35 1.64 -4.59
CA GLU A 70 9.04 0.21 -4.70
C GLU A 70 7.55 -0.09 -4.48
N LEU A 71 6.94 0.53 -3.47
CA LEU A 71 5.51 0.40 -3.20
C LEU A 71 4.64 0.91 -4.35
N VAL A 72 5.03 2.04 -4.97
CA VAL A 72 4.34 2.60 -6.15
C VAL A 72 4.50 1.68 -7.35
N GLN A 73 5.71 1.18 -7.64
CA GLN A 73 5.97 0.25 -8.73
C GLN A 73 5.18 -1.07 -8.56
N ALA A 74 5.05 -1.54 -7.32
CA ALA A 74 4.25 -2.71 -6.97
C ALA A 74 2.73 -2.45 -6.98
N ARG A 75 2.30 -1.20 -7.30
CA ARG A 75 0.90 -0.78 -7.25
C ARG A 75 0.25 -0.99 -5.87
N PHE A 76 1.06 -0.94 -4.82
CA PHE A 76 0.60 -1.16 -3.45
C PHE A 76 -0.51 -0.19 -3.03
N TYR A 77 -0.43 1.06 -3.48
CA TYR A 77 -1.38 2.12 -3.12
C TYR A 77 -2.68 2.12 -3.95
N ASP A 78 -2.82 1.24 -4.96
CA ASP A 78 -4.05 1.13 -5.74
C ASP A 78 -5.21 0.69 -4.84
N GLY A 79 -6.30 1.48 -4.83
CA GLY A 79 -7.48 1.23 -4.00
C GLY A 79 -7.29 1.48 -2.50
N VAL A 80 -6.12 1.94 -2.07
CA VAL A 80 -5.86 2.27 -0.66
C VAL A 80 -6.64 3.52 -0.25
N ARG A 81 -7.18 3.50 0.97
CA ARG A 81 -8.01 4.59 1.52
C ARG A 81 -7.24 5.46 2.49
N PHE A 82 -7.66 6.73 2.57
CA PHE A 82 -7.25 7.61 3.65
C PHE A 82 -8.01 7.24 4.91
N HIS A 83 -7.38 6.49 5.79
CA HIS A 83 -8.03 5.94 7.00
C HIS A 83 -7.98 6.88 8.19
N ARG A 84 -7.17 7.94 8.15
CA ARG A 84 -7.05 8.95 9.19
C ARG A 84 -6.89 10.33 8.56
N VAL A 85 -7.84 11.24 8.81
CA VAL A 85 -7.77 12.62 8.33
C VAL A 85 -8.09 13.55 9.50
N VAL A 86 -7.08 14.26 10.01
CA VAL A 86 -7.18 15.18 11.12
C VAL A 86 -6.98 16.60 10.60
N ARG A 87 -8.04 17.41 10.61
CA ARG A 87 -7.99 18.80 10.15
C ARG A 87 -6.91 19.59 10.87
N GLY A 88 -6.15 20.38 10.08
CA GLY A 88 -5.07 21.18 10.63
C GLY A 88 -3.87 20.36 11.14
N PHE A 89 -3.82 19.07 10.83
CA PHE A 89 -2.72 18.20 11.20
C PHE A 89 -2.26 17.36 10.00
N VAL A 90 -2.79 16.16 9.80
CA VAL A 90 -2.35 15.25 8.74
C VAL A 90 -3.49 14.49 8.09
N CYS A 91 -3.27 13.97 6.87
CA CYS A 91 -4.04 12.88 6.30
C CYS A 91 -3.13 11.68 6.04
N GLN A 92 -3.53 10.50 6.51
CA GLN A 92 -2.72 9.28 6.53
C GLN A 92 -3.37 8.16 5.72
N PHE A 93 -2.55 7.43 4.95
CA PHE A 93 -2.96 6.29 4.14
C PHE A 93 -1.83 5.26 4.08
N GLY A 94 -2.04 4.12 3.40
CA GLY A 94 -1.02 3.09 3.22
C GLY A 94 -1.30 1.78 3.95
N ILE A 95 -2.58 1.47 4.18
CA ILE A 95 -3.04 0.15 4.58
C ILE A 95 -3.72 -0.47 3.36
N ASN A 96 -3.13 -1.55 2.81
CA ASN A 96 -3.69 -2.23 1.66
C ASN A 96 -4.85 -3.13 2.08
N GLY A 97 -5.96 -3.08 1.34
CA GLY A 97 -7.15 -3.88 1.61
C GLY A 97 -6.96 -5.38 1.39
N ASN A 98 -5.92 -5.81 0.70
CA ASN A 98 -5.55 -7.22 0.58
C ASN A 98 -4.62 -7.63 1.73
N PRO A 99 -5.04 -8.52 2.65
CA PRO A 99 -4.24 -8.89 3.81
C PRO A 99 -2.88 -9.51 3.47
N LYS A 100 -2.80 -10.29 2.39
CA LYS A 100 -1.55 -10.91 1.94
C LYS A 100 -0.56 -9.87 1.43
N THR A 101 -1.04 -8.90 0.65
CA THR A 101 -0.25 -7.77 0.18
C THR A 101 0.21 -6.90 1.34
N GLN A 102 -0.71 -6.62 2.28
CA GLN A 102 -0.39 -5.85 3.48
C GLN A 102 0.66 -6.56 4.34
N GLN A 103 0.55 -7.86 4.55
CA GLN A 103 1.51 -8.65 5.31
C GLN A 103 2.88 -8.68 4.63
N LEU A 104 2.91 -8.84 3.30
CA LEU A 104 4.16 -8.87 2.53
C LEU A 104 4.97 -7.58 2.68
N TRP A 105 4.32 -6.43 2.58
CA TRP A 105 4.96 -5.12 2.59
C TRP A 105 5.01 -4.46 3.98
N GLY A 106 4.11 -4.84 4.87
CA GLY A 106 4.00 -4.31 6.22
C GLY A 106 4.89 -5.02 7.24
N SER A 107 5.52 -6.14 6.88
CA SER A 107 6.44 -6.88 7.74
C SER A 107 7.87 -6.39 7.52
N GLY A 108 8.53 -5.96 8.58
CA GLY A 108 9.91 -5.46 8.51
C GLY A 108 9.98 -3.94 8.26
N GLY A 109 10.34 -3.21 9.30
CA GLY A 109 10.52 -1.76 9.21
C GLY A 109 11.80 -1.38 8.49
N ILE A 110 11.79 -0.27 7.75
CA ILE A 110 13.01 0.32 7.19
C ILE A 110 13.69 1.22 8.23
N PRO A 111 15.02 1.30 8.23
CA PRO A 111 15.75 2.20 9.12
C PRO A 111 15.34 3.66 8.91
N ASP A 112 15.32 4.45 9.98
CA ASP A 112 14.97 5.86 9.90
C ASP A 112 16.01 6.66 9.08
N ASP A 113 15.52 7.64 8.33
CA ASP A 113 16.34 8.69 7.73
C ASP A 113 16.49 9.86 8.71
N PRO A 114 17.58 10.61 8.66
CA PRO A 114 17.70 11.87 9.39
C PRO A 114 16.68 12.89 8.84
N VAL A 115 16.12 13.71 9.72
CA VAL A 115 15.21 14.79 9.32
C VAL A 115 16.03 15.91 8.70
N LYS A 116 15.93 16.07 7.39
CA LYS A 116 16.58 17.13 6.62
C LYS A 116 15.64 18.27 6.23
N GLN A 117 14.34 17.97 6.20
CA GLN A 117 13.29 18.92 5.84
C GLN A 117 12.28 19.03 6.97
N THR A 118 11.65 20.19 7.10
CA THR A 118 10.58 20.41 8.08
C THR A 118 9.25 19.85 7.57
N ASN A 119 8.45 19.29 8.48
CA ASN A 119 7.08 18.83 8.21
C ASN A 119 6.13 20.02 7.99
N LYS A 120 6.32 20.76 6.89
CA LYS A 120 5.46 21.86 6.47
C LYS A 120 4.21 21.31 5.77
N ARG A 121 3.18 22.16 5.66
CA ARG A 121 1.98 21.83 4.89
C ARG A 121 2.36 21.37 3.47
N GLY A 122 1.80 20.23 3.06
CA GLY A 122 2.05 19.59 1.77
C GLY A 122 3.18 18.58 1.76
N THR A 123 4.10 18.55 2.75
CA THR A 123 5.13 17.52 2.79
C THR A 123 4.56 16.16 3.16
N ILE A 124 5.23 15.10 2.69
CA ILE A 124 4.87 13.71 2.96
C ILE A 124 5.97 13.01 3.75
N SER A 125 5.59 12.28 4.80
CA SER A 125 6.47 11.53 5.68
C SER A 125 5.88 10.15 5.99
N TYR A 126 6.73 9.19 6.39
CA TYR A 126 6.27 7.90 6.87
C TYR A 126 5.72 7.97 8.28
N ALA A 127 4.60 7.30 8.53
CA ALA A 127 4.13 7.01 9.87
C ALA A 127 5.00 5.91 10.51
N LYS A 128 5.22 6.00 11.82
CA LYS A 128 5.96 5.02 12.62
C LYS A 128 5.44 4.97 14.06
N LEU A 129 5.59 3.84 14.72
CA LEU A 129 5.25 3.65 16.13
C LEU A 129 6.47 3.79 17.05
N GLY A 130 7.67 3.71 16.49
CA GLY A 130 8.94 3.83 17.19
C GLY A 130 10.10 3.89 16.21
N PRO A 131 11.36 3.89 16.67
CA PRO A 131 12.52 3.88 15.79
C PRO A 131 12.50 2.69 14.83
N HIS A 132 12.86 2.93 13.57
CA HIS A 132 13.02 1.90 12.53
C HIS A 132 11.76 1.05 12.26
N SER A 133 10.56 1.62 12.51
CA SER A 133 9.28 0.91 12.34
C SER A 133 8.44 1.44 11.16
N ARG A 134 9.04 2.21 10.25
CA ARG A 134 8.41 2.68 9.02
C ARG A 134 8.19 1.51 8.07
N THR A 135 6.99 1.33 7.53
CA THR A 135 6.66 0.25 6.59
C THR A 135 5.98 0.78 5.33
N THR A 136 4.66 0.87 5.33
CA THR A 136 3.85 1.23 4.17
C THR A 136 3.02 2.48 4.36
N GLN A 137 2.76 2.85 5.63
CA GLN A 137 1.89 3.97 5.93
C GLN A 137 2.62 5.31 5.83
N VAL A 138 2.01 6.25 5.14
CA VAL A 138 2.51 7.60 4.95
C VAL A 138 1.44 8.62 5.30
N PHE A 139 1.84 9.84 5.61
CA PHE A 139 0.93 10.94 5.83
C PHE A 139 1.38 12.19 5.09
N ILE A 140 0.40 12.98 4.63
CA ILE A 140 0.61 14.32 4.07
C ILE A 140 0.24 15.34 5.16
N ASN A 141 1.10 16.31 5.39
CA ASN A 141 0.87 17.39 6.33
C ASN A 141 -0.19 18.37 5.80
N LEU A 142 -1.27 18.58 6.56
CA LEU A 142 -2.34 19.54 6.24
C LEU A 142 -2.06 20.94 6.81
N ALA A 143 -1.09 21.06 7.71
CA ALA A 143 -0.60 22.29 8.31
C ALA A 143 0.91 22.18 8.52
N ASP A 144 1.54 23.23 9.02
CA ASP A 144 2.93 23.24 9.45
C ASP A 144 3.05 22.52 10.80
N ASN A 145 3.69 21.36 10.80
CA ASN A 145 3.79 20.45 11.93
C ASN A 145 5.26 20.25 12.37
N ALA A 146 5.98 21.33 12.61
CA ALA A 146 7.41 21.29 12.96
C ALA A 146 7.71 20.43 14.21
N ILE A 147 6.74 20.20 15.07
CA ILE A 147 6.88 19.27 16.21
C ILE A 147 7.22 17.84 15.77
N LEU A 148 6.82 17.42 14.57
CA LEU A 148 7.10 16.10 14.02
C LEU A 148 8.59 15.94 13.66
N ASP A 149 9.31 17.05 13.44
CA ASP A 149 10.74 17.03 13.14
C ASP A 149 11.52 16.51 14.35
N THR A 150 11.15 16.96 15.55
CA THR A 150 11.80 16.57 16.82
C THR A 150 11.57 15.12 17.19
N THR A 151 10.53 14.50 16.62
CA THR A 151 10.18 13.09 16.82
C THR A 151 10.69 12.18 15.69
N GLY A 152 11.45 12.76 14.76
CA GLY A 152 12.18 12.03 13.72
C GLY A 152 11.30 11.57 12.55
N PHE A 153 10.23 12.28 12.25
CA PHE A 153 9.48 12.07 11.00
C PHE A 153 10.15 12.84 9.87
N ALA A 154 10.88 12.13 9.01
CA ALA A 154 11.65 12.71 7.92
C ALA A 154 10.80 12.83 6.64
N PRO A 155 10.49 14.05 6.16
CA PRO A 155 9.85 14.23 4.87
C PRO A 155 10.73 13.70 3.73
N PHE A 156 10.11 13.02 2.77
CA PHE A 156 10.78 12.50 1.58
C PHE A 156 10.22 13.09 0.27
N GLY A 157 9.21 13.93 0.36
CA GLY A 157 8.58 14.58 -0.79
C GLY A 157 7.54 15.60 -0.39
N GLN A 158 6.86 16.14 -1.38
CA GLN A 158 5.82 17.14 -1.19
C GLN A 158 4.74 17.06 -2.28
N VAL A 159 3.53 17.48 -1.96
CA VAL A 159 2.45 17.69 -2.93
C VAL A 159 2.76 18.94 -3.74
N VAL A 160 2.93 18.79 -5.05
CA VAL A 160 3.22 19.90 -5.98
C VAL A 160 2.00 20.34 -6.79
N GLU A 161 1.00 19.47 -6.91
CA GLU A 161 -0.27 19.76 -7.58
C GLU A 161 -1.44 19.14 -6.80
N GLY A 162 -2.59 19.80 -6.76
CA GLY A 162 -3.82 19.24 -6.16
C GLY A 162 -3.86 19.27 -4.62
N MET A 163 -3.13 20.17 -3.95
CA MET A 163 -3.20 20.29 -2.48
C MET A 163 -4.59 20.70 -1.99
N GLU A 164 -5.40 21.35 -2.83
CA GLU A 164 -6.80 21.64 -2.56
C GLU A 164 -7.67 20.37 -2.56
N VAL A 165 -7.32 19.36 -3.37
CA VAL A 165 -7.97 18.04 -3.35
C VAL A 165 -7.67 17.33 -2.04
N VAL A 166 -6.39 17.29 -1.64
CA VAL A 166 -5.96 16.71 -0.35
C VAL A 166 -6.67 17.39 0.83
N SER A 167 -6.86 18.70 0.77
CA SER A 167 -7.54 19.48 1.82
C SER A 167 -9.05 19.23 1.90
N LYS A 168 -9.67 18.66 0.86
CA LYS A 168 -11.11 18.30 0.78
C LYS A 168 -11.40 16.86 1.15
N LEU A 169 -10.38 16.07 1.54
CA LEU A 169 -10.59 14.71 1.99
C LEU A 169 -11.53 14.66 3.20
N TYR A 170 -12.33 13.57 3.26
CA TYR A 170 -13.30 13.40 4.33
C TYR A 170 -12.61 13.27 5.68
N PHE A 171 -13.03 14.10 6.63
CA PHE A 171 -12.37 14.23 7.95
C PHE A 171 -13.30 13.92 9.13
N ALA A 172 -14.56 13.55 8.89
CA ALA A 172 -15.51 13.37 10.00
C ALA A 172 -15.16 12.18 10.92
N TYR A 173 -14.36 11.23 10.46
CA TYR A 173 -13.82 10.18 11.32
C TYR A 173 -12.66 10.65 12.21
N GLY A 174 -11.97 11.75 11.83
CA GLY A 174 -10.89 12.37 12.60
C GLY A 174 -9.75 11.40 12.91
N GLU A 175 -9.47 11.28 14.21
CA GLU A 175 -8.50 10.33 14.75
C GLU A 175 -9.01 8.89 14.67
N VAL A 176 -8.06 7.94 14.66
CA VAL A 176 -8.36 6.50 14.81
C VAL A 176 -8.81 6.19 16.23
N ALA A 177 -9.55 5.09 16.38
CA ALA A 177 -9.97 4.61 17.71
C ALA A 177 -8.75 4.42 18.64
N PRO A 178 -8.87 4.67 19.95
CA PRO A 178 -10.04 5.14 20.69
C PRO A 178 -10.21 6.67 20.73
N ARG A 179 -9.33 7.45 20.08
CA ARG A 179 -9.33 8.92 20.14
C ARG A 179 -10.34 9.56 19.20
N GLY A 180 -10.86 8.83 18.23
CA GLY A 180 -11.84 9.28 17.24
C GLY A 180 -12.62 8.12 16.61
N GLY A 181 -13.44 8.44 15.61
CA GLY A 181 -14.30 7.48 14.89
C GLY A 181 -13.63 6.82 13.69
N GLY A 182 -12.35 7.07 13.45
CA GLY A 182 -11.61 6.46 12.34
C GLY A 182 -11.35 4.96 12.56
N PRO A 183 -11.15 4.20 11.48
CA PRO A 183 -10.83 2.79 11.57
C PRO A 183 -9.53 2.55 12.33
N ASP A 184 -9.50 1.52 13.14
CA ASP A 184 -8.28 1.08 13.83
C ASP A 184 -7.29 0.48 12.80
N PRO A 185 -6.12 1.08 12.60
CA PRO A 185 -5.15 0.56 11.63
C PRO A 185 -4.57 -0.81 12.02
N ALA A 186 -4.66 -1.21 13.31
CA ALA A 186 -4.28 -2.53 13.76
C ALA A 186 -5.35 -3.60 13.46
N ARG A 187 -6.55 -3.16 13.14
CA ARG A 187 -7.70 -4.00 12.77
C ARG A 187 -8.11 -3.76 11.32
N ALA A 188 -7.15 -3.55 10.42
CA ALA A 188 -7.47 -3.51 8.99
C ALA A 188 -8.25 -4.77 8.63
N PRO A 189 -9.49 -4.65 8.10
CA PRO A 189 -10.34 -5.81 7.89
C PRO A 189 -9.67 -6.79 6.94
N ALA A 190 -9.75 -8.07 7.31
CA ALA A 190 -9.23 -9.17 6.52
C ALA A 190 -9.89 -9.28 5.13
N ASP A 191 -11.00 -8.59 4.92
CA ASP A 191 -11.84 -8.65 3.71
C ASP A 191 -11.75 -7.40 2.81
N GLY A 192 -10.89 -6.43 3.12
CA GLY A 192 -10.72 -5.23 2.30
C GLY A 192 -11.93 -4.29 2.27
N ALA A 193 -13.01 -4.63 2.95
CA ALA A 193 -14.24 -3.87 3.02
C ALA A 193 -14.22 -2.88 4.18
N ALA A 194 -13.35 -1.89 4.13
CA ALA A 194 -13.55 -0.73 4.99
C ALA A 194 -14.70 0.08 4.41
N GLY A 195 -15.74 0.28 5.18
CA GLY A 195 -16.98 0.95 4.80
C GLY A 195 -16.81 2.22 3.98
N ALA A 196 -17.79 2.45 3.17
CA ALA A 196 -17.93 3.58 2.27
C ALA A 196 -17.87 4.92 3.01
#